data_bf1be21533e05a41622c42b1350b7e62
#
_entry.id   bf1be21533e05a41622c42b1350b7e62
#
_cell.length_a   1.000
_cell.length_b   1.000
_cell.length_c   1.000
_cell.angle_alpha   90.00
_cell.angle_beta   90.00
_cell.angle_gamma   90.00
#
_symmetry.space_group_name_H-M   'P 1'
#
loop_
_entity.id
_entity.type
_entity.pdbx_description
1 polymer ?
#
loop_
_entity_poly.entity_id
_entity_poly.type
_entity_poly.pdbx_seq_one_letter_code
_entity_poly.pdbx_strand_id
1 'polypeptide(L)'
;MFRKIIIASLVFVQIVTLSAQTPTSISQKNVVADARLKILLSKHIEVNEQNLVSGYRIQIYFGVDRSKATSIKGVFLSSKGPKISAYETYDAPNFKIRIGDFRTKLEAHRYFIEMKGEFPSSFIIESEIEYSN
;
A
#
# COMPACT_ATOMS: atom_id res chain seq x y z
N MET A 1 -5.21 -70.20 -22.18
CA MET A 1 -4.57 -68.86 -22.40
C MET A 1 -5.60 -67.78 -22.83
N PHE A 2 -6.64 -68.12 -23.53
CA PHE A 2 -7.62 -67.11 -24.03
C PHE A 2 -8.49 -66.44 -22.92
N ARG A 3 -8.76 -67.06 -21.79
CA ARG A 3 -9.54 -66.49 -20.69
C ARG A 3 -8.87 -65.33 -19.97
N LYS A 4 -7.54 -65.25 -19.97
CA LYS A 4 -6.79 -64.16 -19.35
C LYS A 4 -6.73 -62.92 -20.22
N ILE A 5 -6.87 -63.05 -21.51
CA ILE A 5 -6.85 -61.95 -22.48
C ILE A 5 -8.17 -61.15 -22.44
N ILE A 6 -9.29 -61.86 -22.23
CA ILE A 6 -10.62 -61.21 -22.17
C ILE A 6 -10.78 -60.33 -20.90
N ILE A 7 -10.17 -60.72 -19.79
CA ILE A 7 -10.22 -59.94 -18.56
C ILE A 7 -9.37 -58.67 -18.66
N ALA A 8 -8.25 -58.72 -19.38
CA ALA A 8 -7.41 -57.56 -19.61
C ALA A 8 -8.07 -56.50 -20.52
N SER A 9 -8.91 -56.92 -21.43
CA SER A 9 -9.66 -56.03 -22.35
C SER A 9 -10.81 -55.31 -21.64
N LEU A 10 -11.37 -55.86 -20.57
CA LEU A 10 -12.52 -55.24 -19.89
C LEU A 10 -12.10 -54.15 -18.90
N VAL A 11 -10.85 -54.12 -18.49
CA VAL A 11 -10.33 -53.11 -17.54
C VAL A 11 -9.91 -51.82 -18.25
N PHE A 12 -9.75 -51.83 -19.60
CA PHE A 12 -9.26 -50.67 -20.33
C PHE A 12 -10.34 -49.68 -20.81
N VAL A 13 -11.63 -49.98 -20.57
CA VAL A 13 -12.77 -49.11 -21.03
C VAL A 13 -13.23 -48.12 -19.95
N GLN A 14 -12.62 -48.08 -18.79
CA GLN A 14 -12.95 -47.09 -17.74
C GLN A 14 -12.07 -45.82 -17.81
N ILE A 15 -11.71 -45.35 -18.98
CA ILE A 15 -11.09 -44.02 -19.14
C ILE A 15 -12.20 -42.99 -19.32
N VAL A 16 -12.71 -42.53 -18.17
CA VAL A 16 -12.79 -41.15 -17.79
C VAL A 16 -13.29 -40.17 -18.83
N THR A 17 -14.60 -39.96 -18.84
CA THR A 17 -15.14 -38.67 -19.25
C THR A 17 -14.91 -37.66 -18.15
N LEU A 18 -13.71 -37.10 -18.06
CA LEU A 18 -13.46 -35.91 -17.29
C LEU A 18 -14.10 -34.75 -18.03
N SER A 19 -15.34 -34.44 -17.67
CA SER A 19 -16.04 -33.27 -18.18
C SER A 19 -15.23 -32.03 -17.76
N ALA A 20 -14.50 -31.46 -18.69
CA ALA A 20 -13.92 -30.14 -18.53
C ALA A 20 -15.07 -29.17 -18.29
N GLN A 21 -15.19 -28.71 -17.06
CA GLN A 21 -16.05 -27.57 -16.73
C GLN A 21 -15.45 -26.36 -17.45
N THR A 22 -16.06 -25.96 -18.55
CA THR A 22 -15.79 -24.68 -19.16
C THR A 22 -16.04 -23.59 -18.12
N PRO A 23 -15.08 -22.70 -17.86
CA PRO A 23 -15.35 -21.58 -16.98
C PRO A 23 -16.52 -20.80 -17.58
N THR A 24 -17.60 -20.74 -16.84
CA THR A 24 -18.76 -19.91 -17.14
C THR A 24 -18.22 -18.49 -17.38
N SER A 25 -18.29 -18.03 -18.62
CA SER A 25 -17.99 -16.65 -18.96
C SER A 25 -18.86 -15.77 -18.07
N ILE A 26 -18.22 -15.04 -17.18
CA ILE A 26 -18.88 -14.01 -16.39
C ILE A 26 -19.45 -13.06 -17.43
N SER A 27 -20.76 -13.14 -17.61
CA SER A 27 -21.53 -12.21 -18.43
C SER A 27 -21.14 -10.82 -17.96
N GLN A 28 -20.40 -10.08 -18.78
CA GLN A 28 -20.16 -8.66 -18.54
C GLN A 28 -21.54 -8.01 -18.53
N LYS A 29 -22.08 -7.86 -17.33
CA LYS A 29 -23.26 -7.04 -17.11
C LYS A 29 -22.83 -5.64 -17.54
N ASN A 30 -23.29 -5.23 -18.74
CA ASN A 30 -23.13 -3.88 -19.22
C ASN A 30 -23.86 -2.98 -18.22
N VAL A 31 -23.12 -2.54 -17.21
CA VAL A 31 -23.60 -1.51 -16.32
C VAL A 31 -23.60 -0.24 -17.16
N VAL A 32 -24.76 0.13 -17.64
CA VAL A 32 -25.00 1.46 -18.22
C VAL A 32 -24.76 2.42 -17.06
N ALA A 33 -23.52 2.89 -16.95
CA ALA A 33 -23.14 3.87 -15.95
C ALA A 33 -23.97 5.14 -16.25
N ASP A 34 -24.86 5.48 -15.34
CA ASP A 34 -25.62 6.72 -15.41
C ASP A 34 -24.64 7.90 -15.61
N ALA A 35 -25.02 8.85 -16.47
CA ALA A 35 -24.23 10.05 -16.72
C ALA A 35 -23.84 10.78 -15.40
N ARG A 36 -24.68 10.70 -14.39
CA ARG A 36 -24.40 11.20 -13.03
C ARG A 36 -23.22 10.50 -12.35
N LEU A 37 -23.03 9.18 -12.60
CA LEU A 37 -21.90 8.44 -12.06
C LEU A 37 -20.58 8.93 -12.65
N LYS A 38 -20.56 9.26 -13.95
CA LYS A 38 -19.37 9.84 -14.59
C LYS A 38 -19.00 11.20 -14.01
N ILE A 39 -20.01 12.04 -13.73
CA ILE A 39 -19.80 13.37 -13.11
C ILE A 39 -19.30 13.21 -11.68
N LEU A 40 -19.85 12.28 -10.91
CA LEU A 40 -19.37 11.99 -9.55
C LEU A 40 -17.94 11.44 -9.57
N LEU A 41 -17.63 10.56 -10.52
CA LEU A 41 -16.29 9.98 -10.66
C LEU A 41 -15.26 11.06 -11.04
N SER A 42 -15.58 11.93 -12.01
CA SER A 42 -14.69 13.04 -12.40
C SER A 42 -14.48 14.01 -11.25
N LYS A 43 -15.53 14.32 -10.48
CA LYS A 43 -15.42 15.18 -9.31
C LYS A 43 -14.63 14.55 -8.16
N HIS A 44 -14.75 13.22 -7.97
CA HIS A 44 -13.92 12.48 -7.04
C HIS A 44 -12.44 12.45 -7.47
N ILE A 45 -12.17 12.33 -8.76
CA ILE A 45 -10.82 12.39 -9.30
C ILE A 45 -10.23 13.79 -9.09
N GLU A 46 -10.97 14.85 -9.40
CA GLU A 46 -10.55 16.26 -9.21
C GLU A 46 -10.25 16.58 -7.74
N VAL A 47 -11.07 16.10 -6.80
CA VAL A 47 -10.82 16.25 -5.35
C VAL A 47 -9.63 15.41 -4.88
N ASN A 48 -9.41 14.24 -5.48
CA ASN A 48 -8.28 13.37 -5.16
C ASN A 48 -6.98 13.73 -5.90
N GLU A 49 -7.01 14.64 -6.87
CA GLU A 49 -5.80 15.11 -7.56
C GLU A 49 -4.84 15.85 -6.62
N GLN A 50 -5.31 16.36 -5.50
CA GLN A 50 -4.45 16.87 -4.43
C GLN A 50 -3.83 15.75 -3.60
N ASN A 51 -4.22 14.48 -3.79
CA ASN A 51 -3.69 13.26 -3.16
C ASN A 51 -3.43 13.36 -1.63
N LEU A 52 -4.03 14.37 -0.99
CA LEU A 52 -3.90 14.57 0.44
C LEU A 52 -5.01 13.82 1.17
N VAL A 53 -4.62 12.80 1.89
CA VAL A 53 -5.51 11.97 2.72
C VAL A 53 -5.07 12.10 4.17
N SER A 54 -6.02 12.09 5.08
CA SER A 54 -5.71 11.99 6.50
C SER A 54 -4.98 10.67 6.79
N GLY A 55 -3.83 10.78 7.46
CA GLY A 55 -2.96 9.66 7.77
C GLY A 55 -2.02 9.99 8.93
N TYR A 56 -0.90 9.29 8.97
CA TYR A 56 0.06 9.40 10.08
C TYR A 56 1.48 9.57 9.54
N ARG A 57 2.25 10.42 10.22
CA ARG A 57 3.69 10.57 10.02
C ARG A 57 4.43 10.39 11.34
N ILE A 58 5.71 10.06 11.29
CA ILE A 58 6.56 10.01 12.48
C ILE A 58 7.41 11.27 12.49
N GLN A 59 7.31 12.07 13.54
CA GLN A 59 8.17 13.23 13.72
C GLN A 59 9.44 12.82 14.46
N ILE A 60 10.59 13.04 13.81
CA ILE A 60 11.92 12.65 14.32
C ILE A 60 12.74 13.83 14.83
N TYR A 61 12.35 15.05 14.45
CA TYR A 61 13.00 16.27 14.92
C TYR A 61 12.01 17.42 15.11
N PHE A 62 12.28 18.23 16.13
CA PHE A 62 11.59 19.49 16.41
C PHE A 62 12.59 20.44 17.08
N GLY A 63 12.80 21.64 16.52
CA GLY A 63 13.69 22.64 17.12
C GLY A 63 13.95 23.81 16.18
N VAL A 64 14.62 24.84 16.70
CA VAL A 64 14.88 26.12 16.00
C VAL A 64 16.08 26.05 15.06
N ASP A 65 16.92 25.03 15.16
CA ASP A 65 18.15 24.89 14.38
C ASP A 65 17.89 24.14 13.06
N ARG A 66 17.93 24.90 11.96
CA ARG A 66 17.75 24.35 10.60
C ARG A 66 18.89 23.41 10.22
N SER A 67 20.13 23.73 10.57
CA SER A 67 21.30 22.92 10.20
C SER A 67 21.18 21.53 10.80
N LYS A 68 20.76 21.46 12.06
CA LYS A 68 20.50 20.21 12.78
C LYS A 68 19.33 19.44 12.15
N ALA A 69 18.26 20.12 11.77
CA ALA A 69 17.13 19.51 11.07
C ALA A 69 17.57 18.84 9.77
N THR A 70 18.29 19.57 8.92
CA THR A 70 18.80 19.06 7.65
C THR A 70 19.78 17.90 7.84
N SER A 71 20.65 17.96 8.85
CA SER A 71 21.56 16.87 9.19
C SER A 71 20.81 15.59 9.59
N ILE A 72 19.81 15.70 10.46
CA ILE A 72 18.98 14.57 10.90
C ILE A 72 18.22 13.95 9.71
N LYS A 73 17.68 14.79 8.82
CA LYS A 73 17.06 14.32 7.58
C LYS A 73 18.04 13.54 6.71
N GLY A 74 19.27 14.05 6.57
CA GLY A 74 20.33 13.38 5.81
C GLY A 74 20.73 12.03 6.39
N VAL A 75 20.89 11.95 7.71
CA VAL A 75 21.19 10.70 8.43
C VAL A 75 20.07 9.68 8.21
N PHE A 76 18.82 10.10 8.34
CA PHE A 76 17.68 9.22 8.11
C PHE A 76 17.66 8.66 6.67
N LEU A 77 17.79 9.51 5.66
CA LEU A 77 17.78 9.10 4.25
C LEU A 77 18.96 8.18 3.91
N SER A 78 20.11 8.37 4.54
CA SER A 78 21.29 7.52 4.35
C SER A 78 21.10 6.14 5.00
N SER A 79 20.44 6.05 6.15
CA SER A 79 20.26 4.80 6.89
C SER A 79 19.12 3.94 6.36
N LYS A 80 18.01 4.54 5.92
CA LYS A 80 16.78 3.82 5.52
C LYS A 80 16.56 3.79 4.00
N GLY A 81 17.31 4.57 3.24
CA GLY A 81 17.20 4.62 1.77
C GLY A 81 15.92 5.32 1.29
N PRO A 82 15.66 5.30 -0.04
CA PRO A 82 14.60 6.09 -0.66
C PRO A 82 13.18 5.53 -0.46
N LYS A 83 13.02 4.42 0.28
CA LYS A 83 11.72 3.77 0.47
C LYS A 83 10.72 4.57 1.30
N ILE A 84 11.20 5.53 2.10
CA ILE A 84 10.37 6.33 3.00
C ILE A 84 10.71 7.78 2.82
N SER A 85 9.70 8.56 2.51
CA SER A 85 9.80 10.01 2.30
C SER A 85 10.16 10.72 3.62
N ALA A 86 10.97 11.79 3.50
CA ALA A 86 11.31 12.65 4.64
C ALA A 86 11.02 14.12 4.30
N TYR A 87 10.16 14.73 5.07
CA TYR A 87 9.65 16.08 4.88
C TYR A 87 10.25 17.02 5.92
N GLU A 88 10.79 18.14 5.43
CA GLU A 88 11.23 19.25 6.25
C GLU A 88 10.16 20.34 6.17
N THR A 89 9.61 20.73 7.32
CA THR A 89 8.60 21.78 7.42
C THR A 89 9.08 22.84 8.38
N TYR A 90 8.96 24.11 8.01
CA TYR A 90 9.19 25.23 8.89
C TYR A 90 7.85 25.76 9.41
N ASP A 91 7.74 25.78 10.71
CA ASP A 91 6.59 26.32 11.43
C ASP A 91 7.15 27.23 12.55
N ALA A 92 7.20 28.51 12.23
CA ALA A 92 7.95 29.52 12.97
C ALA A 92 7.72 29.44 14.49
N PRO A 93 8.79 29.38 15.31
CA PRO A 93 10.21 29.47 14.95
C PRO A 93 10.89 28.10 14.70
N ASN A 94 10.14 27.00 14.61
CA ASN A 94 10.69 25.65 14.66
C ASN A 94 10.76 24.98 13.29
N PHE A 95 11.82 24.20 13.08
CA PHE A 95 11.95 23.22 12.02
C PHE A 95 11.48 21.84 12.52
N LYS A 96 10.71 21.15 11.68
CA LYS A 96 10.16 19.83 11.95
C LYS A 96 10.59 18.88 10.86
N ILE A 97 11.12 17.70 11.23
CA ILE A 97 11.36 16.62 10.26
C ILE A 97 10.35 15.54 10.56
N ARG A 98 9.55 15.25 9.53
CA ARG A 98 8.52 14.20 9.52
C ARG A 98 8.83 13.18 8.46
N ILE A 99 8.56 11.92 8.75
CA ILE A 99 8.88 10.82 7.85
C ILE A 99 7.69 9.90 7.65
N GLY A 100 7.65 9.31 6.46
CA GLY A 100 6.65 8.34 6.03
C GLY A 100 5.28 8.96 5.76
N ASP A 101 4.51 8.24 4.95
CA ASP A 101 3.12 8.52 4.64
C ASP A 101 2.32 7.26 4.97
N PHE A 102 1.99 7.09 6.27
CA PHE A 102 1.31 5.90 6.78
C PHE A 102 -0.19 6.13 6.79
N ARG A 103 -0.93 5.22 6.19
CA ARG A 103 -2.39 5.32 6.14
C ARG A 103 -3.04 5.00 7.48
N THR A 104 -2.44 4.14 8.26
CA THR A 104 -2.96 3.72 9.55
C THR A 104 -1.96 3.96 10.67
N LYS A 105 -2.48 4.22 11.87
CA LYS A 105 -1.66 4.37 13.07
C LYS A 105 -0.86 3.10 13.39
N LEU A 106 -1.41 1.93 13.06
CA LEU A 106 -0.74 0.64 13.29
C LEU A 106 0.50 0.49 12.39
N GLU A 107 0.39 0.89 11.13
CA GLU A 107 1.51 0.89 10.19
C GLU A 107 2.62 1.84 10.66
N ALA A 108 2.26 3.08 11.01
CA ALA A 108 3.19 4.04 11.60
C ALA A 108 3.86 3.50 12.87
N HIS A 109 3.10 2.82 13.73
CA HIS A 109 3.61 2.27 14.98
C HIS A 109 4.62 1.14 14.77
N ARG A 110 4.41 0.26 13.80
CA ARG A 110 5.37 -0.79 13.46
C ARG A 110 6.72 -0.18 13.07
N TYR A 111 6.68 0.81 12.18
CA TYR A 111 7.89 1.49 11.74
C TYR A 111 8.54 2.33 12.85
N PHE A 112 7.74 2.97 13.69
CA PHE A 112 8.21 3.72 14.84
C PHE A 112 9.03 2.88 15.83
N ILE A 113 8.61 1.63 16.10
CA ILE A 113 9.36 0.72 16.98
C ILE A 113 10.75 0.42 16.39
N GLU A 114 10.84 0.17 15.09
CA GLU A 114 12.11 -0.11 14.40
C GLU A 114 13.09 1.07 14.48
N MET A 115 12.54 2.29 14.49
CA MET A 115 13.33 3.52 14.50
C MET A 115 13.65 4.06 15.89
N LYS A 116 12.95 3.60 16.91
CA LYS A 116 13.06 4.14 18.28
C LYS A 116 14.48 4.10 18.83
N GLY A 117 15.30 3.12 18.41
CA GLY A 117 16.71 3.01 18.78
C GLY A 117 17.58 4.14 18.21
N GLU A 118 17.31 4.56 16.97
CA GLU A 118 18.08 5.62 16.29
C GLU A 118 17.55 7.03 16.65
N PHE A 119 16.23 7.16 16.81
CA PHE A 119 15.55 8.42 17.07
C PHE A 119 14.67 8.33 18.34
N PRO A 120 15.26 8.33 19.54
CA PRO A 120 14.53 8.08 20.78
C PRO A 120 13.47 9.15 21.10
N SER A 121 13.63 10.38 20.60
CA SER A 121 12.68 11.49 20.77
C SER A 121 11.57 11.52 19.75
N SER A 122 11.48 10.52 18.86
CA SER A 122 10.44 10.45 17.84
C SER A 122 9.06 10.13 18.41
N PHE A 123 8.02 10.57 17.72
CA PHE A 123 6.63 10.27 18.05
C PHE A 123 5.74 10.31 16.82
N ILE A 124 4.59 9.62 16.87
CA ILE A 124 3.62 9.54 15.79
C ILE A 124 2.67 10.73 15.89
N ILE A 125 2.39 11.37 14.73
CA ILE A 125 1.44 12.47 14.60
C ILE A 125 0.41 12.16 13.51
N GLU A 126 -0.79 12.70 13.64
CA GLU A 126 -1.74 12.80 12.56
C GLU A 126 -1.31 13.89 11.59
N SER A 127 -1.40 13.64 10.31
CA SER A 127 -0.99 14.55 9.26
C SER A 127 -1.70 14.23 7.96
N GLU A 128 -1.86 15.22 7.11
CA GLU A 128 -2.17 14.96 5.72
C GLU A 128 -0.97 14.28 5.05
N ILE A 129 -1.23 13.22 4.33
CA ILE A 129 -0.22 12.41 3.64
C ILE A 129 -0.48 12.40 2.14
N GLU A 130 0.57 12.28 1.36
CA GLU A 130 0.49 12.02 -0.07
C GLU A 130 0.23 10.53 -0.29
N TYR A 131 -0.94 10.20 -0.83
CA TYR A 131 -1.26 8.82 -1.14
C TYR A 131 -0.97 8.54 -2.62
N SER A 132 0.09 7.81 -2.85
CA SER A 132 0.42 7.23 -4.15
C SER A 132 -0.12 5.79 -4.19
N ASN A 133 -1.04 5.54 -5.12
CA ASN A 133 -1.53 4.19 -5.42
C ASN A 133 -0.45 3.33 -6.05
#